data_d6b4992747048722caeba361632ee66b
#
_entry.id   d6b4992747048722caeba361632ee66b
#
_cell.length_a   1.000
_cell.length_b   1.000
_cell.length_c   1.000
_cell.angle_alpha   90.00
_cell.angle_beta   90.00
_cell.angle_gamma   90.00
#
_symmetry.space_group_name_H-M   'P 1'
#
loop_
_entity.id
_entity.type
_entity.pdbx_description
1 polymer ?
#
loop_
_entity_poly.entity_id
_entity_poly.type
_entity_poly.pdbx_seq_one_letter_code
_entity_poly.pdbx_strand_id
1 'polypeptide(L)'
;MDYSDCSKAQYRKFLVERYGTVAAMNERYHRNYSGFQETEPPCGFEEGDFSSLCYYLDWVEFKEYQILAALGRLVDIINRLELPVPIFHNCAYQNYTPVSVQRDEEIPGLMVAGIDAYPEPGDAAMLKERIRYLAGSSRFPFVPEFGSGSWFDREVLLTAEEERFGYLYSVMNGLKGVNFYMLAERDRWTGCPVTNDGRIRKPYYEMFSDLLRMLKDHEIYHFNRSPRVLILKNYDMGRLKALHSVMDCNTFSSNCFIKGPD
;
A
#
# COMPACT_ATOMS: atom_id res chain seq x y z
N MET A 1 -14.44 -1.93 -8.26
CA MET A 1 -14.53 -3.32 -7.80
C MET A 1 -14.92 -4.24 -8.93
N ASP A 2 -14.44 -5.49 -8.90
CA ASP A 2 -14.81 -6.50 -9.90
C ASP A 2 -15.94 -7.37 -9.36
N TYR A 3 -17.12 -7.27 -9.98
CA TYR A 3 -18.32 -8.06 -9.74
C TYR A 3 -18.65 -8.98 -10.94
N SER A 4 -17.65 -9.25 -11.81
CA SER A 4 -17.82 -10.17 -12.91
C SER A 4 -18.17 -11.58 -12.43
N ASP A 5 -18.78 -12.39 -13.32
CA ASP A 5 -19.12 -13.77 -13.01
C ASP A 5 -17.90 -14.60 -12.61
N CYS A 6 -16.72 -14.27 -13.19
CA CYS A 6 -15.45 -14.88 -12.82
C CYS A 6 -15.07 -14.56 -11.36
N SER A 7 -15.17 -13.28 -10.95
CA SER A 7 -14.88 -12.85 -9.59
C SER A 7 -15.86 -13.47 -8.59
N LYS A 8 -17.16 -13.51 -8.92
CA LYS A 8 -18.18 -14.16 -8.10
C LYS A 8 -17.92 -15.66 -7.93
N ALA A 9 -17.54 -16.34 -9.00
CA ALA A 9 -17.18 -17.76 -8.94
C ALA A 9 -15.95 -18.02 -8.04
N GLN A 10 -14.94 -17.15 -8.10
CA GLN A 10 -13.78 -17.24 -7.22
C GLN A 10 -14.13 -16.90 -5.76
N TYR A 11 -15.01 -15.93 -5.53
CA TYR A 11 -15.49 -15.61 -4.18
C TYR A 11 -16.18 -16.81 -3.53
N ARG A 12 -17.05 -17.52 -4.27
CA ARG A 12 -17.70 -18.73 -3.77
C ARG A 12 -16.69 -19.83 -3.42
N LYS A 13 -15.63 -20.00 -4.20
CA LYS A 13 -14.53 -20.92 -3.87
C LYS A 13 -13.81 -20.52 -2.59
N PHE A 14 -13.48 -19.24 -2.46
CA PHE A 14 -12.88 -18.68 -1.24
C PHE A 14 -13.75 -18.97 -0.01
N LEU A 15 -15.08 -18.81 -0.11
CA LEU A 15 -16.01 -19.11 0.99
C LEU A 15 -16.04 -20.62 1.32
N VAL A 16 -15.98 -21.48 0.31
CA VAL A 16 -15.86 -22.94 0.54
C VAL A 16 -14.58 -23.28 1.31
N GLU A 17 -13.45 -22.71 0.91
CA GLU A 17 -12.18 -22.92 1.59
C GLU A 17 -12.19 -22.39 3.03
N ARG A 18 -12.84 -21.24 3.24
CA ARG A 18 -12.92 -20.57 4.54
C ARG A 18 -13.83 -21.27 5.54
N TYR A 19 -14.99 -21.71 5.11
CA TYR A 19 -16.04 -22.25 6.00
C TYR A 19 -16.20 -23.77 5.95
N GLY A 20 -15.77 -24.41 4.89
CA GLY A 20 -15.93 -25.84 4.68
C GLY A 20 -17.37 -26.28 4.44
N THR A 21 -18.34 -25.72 5.16
CA THR A 21 -19.77 -26.05 5.04
C THR A 21 -20.65 -24.80 4.96
N VAL A 22 -21.77 -24.93 4.25
CA VAL A 22 -22.78 -23.86 4.16
C VAL A 22 -23.39 -23.55 5.53
N ALA A 23 -23.54 -24.55 6.38
CA ALA A 23 -24.08 -24.37 7.73
C ALA A 23 -23.17 -23.45 8.58
N ALA A 24 -21.85 -23.65 8.53
CA ALA A 24 -20.91 -22.80 9.24
C ALA A 24 -20.90 -21.36 8.71
N MET A 25 -21.03 -21.18 7.38
CA MET A 25 -21.17 -19.86 6.78
C MET A 25 -22.49 -19.19 7.20
N ASN A 26 -23.59 -19.92 7.15
CA ASN A 26 -24.91 -19.40 7.54
C ASN A 26 -24.95 -18.93 9.00
N GLU A 27 -24.32 -19.71 9.90
CA GLU A 27 -24.20 -19.33 11.31
C GLU A 27 -23.46 -17.97 11.46
N ARG A 28 -22.35 -17.79 10.74
CA ARG A 28 -21.55 -16.54 10.79
C ARG A 28 -22.23 -15.35 10.12
N TYR A 29 -23.00 -15.60 9.05
CA TYR A 29 -23.70 -14.56 8.31
C TYR A 29 -25.11 -14.27 8.85
N HIS A 30 -25.60 -15.06 9.79
CA HIS A 30 -26.99 -15.04 10.26
C HIS A 30 -27.99 -15.14 9.09
N ARG A 31 -27.72 -16.07 8.14
CA ARG A 31 -28.51 -16.29 6.91
C ARG A 31 -28.82 -17.77 6.72
N ASN A 32 -29.67 -18.08 5.72
CA ASN A 32 -30.13 -19.44 5.43
C ASN A 32 -29.95 -19.77 3.94
N TYR A 33 -28.70 -19.76 3.46
CA TYR A 33 -28.39 -20.21 2.10
C TYR A 33 -28.51 -21.75 2.02
N SER A 34 -29.01 -22.27 0.88
CA SER A 34 -29.04 -23.73 0.62
C SER A 34 -27.68 -24.23 0.13
N GLY A 35 -26.86 -23.35 -0.44
CA GLY A 35 -25.52 -23.65 -0.96
C GLY A 35 -24.68 -22.41 -1.19
N PHE A 36 -23.36 -22.59 -1.31
CA PHE A 36 -22.44 -21.47 -1.63
C PHE A 36 -22.78 -20.78 -2.96
N GLN A 37 -23.47 -21.48 -3.86
CA GLN A 37 -23.87 -20.91 -5.16
C GLN A 37 -24.87 -19.75 -5.03
N GLU A 38 -25.63 -19.69 -3.95
CA GLU A 38 -26.60 -18.63 -3.69
C GLU A 38 -25.96 -17.38 -3.11
N THR A 39 -24.68 -17.48 -2.68
CA THR A 39 -23.99 -16.34 -2.09
C THR A 39 -23.58 -15.35 -3.16
N GLU A 40 -24.10 -14.12 -3.04
CA GLU A 40 -23.68 -12.98 -3.86
C GLU A 40 -22.78 -12.06 -3.03
N PRO A 41 -21.79 -11.39 -3.66
CA PRO A 41 -20.98 -10.40 -2.95
C PRO A 41 -21.82 -9.18 -2.56
N PRO A 42 -21.51 -8.51 -1.44
CA PRO A 42 -22.23 -7.31 -1.05
C PRO A 42 -22.03 -6.17 -2.05
N CYS A 43 -23.12 -5.50 -2.42
CA CYS A 43 -23.13 -4.36 -3.34
C CYS A 43 -23.22 -3.01 -2.64
N GLY A 44 -23.43 -2.98 -1.34
CA GLY A 44 -23.52 -1.79 -0.51
C GLY A 44 -23.38 -2.16 0.95
N PHE A 45 -23.03 -1.20 1.79
CA PHE A 45 -22.92 -1.37 3.23
C PHE A 45 -24.13 -0.73 3.91
N GLU A 46 -24.88 -1.52 4.66
CA GLU A 46 -25.98 -1.03 5.47
C GLU A 46 -25.47 -0.64 6.86
N GLU A 47 -25.40 0.66 7.12
CA GLU A 47 -24.98 1.17 8.43
C GLU A 47 -25.92 0.70 9.53
N GLY A 48 -25.32 0.19 10.62
CA GLY A 48 -26.07 -0.27 11.80
C GLY A 48 -26.42 -1.77 11.82
N ASP A 49 -26.24 -2.50 10.73
CA ASP A 49 -26.37 -3.97 10.74
C ASP A 49 -25.05 -4.67 11.05
N PHE A 50 -24.71 -4.73 12.31
CA PHE A 50 -23.53 -5.47 12.79
C PHE A 50 -23.71 -6.99 12.73
N SER A 51 -24.92 -7.51 12.54
CA SER A 51 -25.17 -8.94 12.42
C SER A 51 -24.58 -9.52 11.14
N SER A 52 -24.53 -8.71 10.07
CA SER A 52 -23.96 -9.07 8.76
C SER A 52 -22.48 -8.70 8.61
N LEU A 53 -21.78 -8.25 9.66
CA LEU A 53 -20.40 -7.75 9.55
C LEU A 53 -19.44 -8.77 8.93
N CYS A 54 -19.57 -10.05 9.29
CA CYS A 54 -18.73 -11.12 8.72
C CYS A 54 -18.87 -11.24 7.20
N TYR A 55 -20.08 -11.09 6.67
CA TYR A 55 -20.35 -11.10 5.24
C TYR A 55 -19.61 -9.99 4.48
N TYR A 56 -19.55 -8.79 5.05
CA TYR A 56 -18.82 -7.67 4.47
C TYR A 56 -17.29 -7.83 4.60
N LEU A 57 -16.82 -8.27 5.76
CA LEU A 57 -15.39 -8.47 6.00
C LEU A 57 -14.82 -9.55 5.10
N ASP A 58 -15.56 -10.63 4.85
CA ASP A 58 -15.15 -11.69 3.93
C ASP A 58 -14.99 -11.20 2.50
N TRP A 59 -15.84 -10.27 2.07
CA TRP A 59 -15.70 -9.67 0.75
C TRP A 59 -14.42 -8.82 0.62
N VAL A 60 -14.08 -8.04 1.65
CA VAL A 60 -12.84 -7.27 1.66
C VAL A 60 -11.62 -8.21 1.72
N GLU A 61 -11.68 -9.26 2.54
CA GLU A 61 -10.61 -10.26 2.62
C GLU A 61 -10.43 -11.02 1.30
N PHE A 62 -11.52 -11.31 0.61
CA PHE A 62 -11.45 -11.90 -0.72
C PHE A 62 -10.77 -10.98 -1.74
N LYS A 63 -10.94 -9.67 -1.66
CA LYS A 63 -10.21 -8.72 -2.51
C LYS A 63 -8.71 -8.73 -2.23
N GLU A 64 -8.32 -8.80 -0.97
CA GLU A 64 -6.93 -9.02 -0.58
C GLU A 64 -6.39 -10.33 -1.16
N TYR A 65 -7.12 -11.43 -1.00
CA TYR A 65 -6.78 -12.73 -1.59
C TYR A 65 -6.58 -12.66 -3.12
N GLN A 66 -7.45 -11.94 -3.84
CA GLN A 66 -7.30 -11.76 -5.28
C GLN A 66 -6.00 -11.03 -5.66
N ILE A 67 -5.63 -10.00 -4.91
CA ILE A 67 -4.38 -9.26 -5.12
C ILE A 67 -3.18 -10.18 -4.89
N LEU A 68 -3.14 -10.91 -3.77
CA LEU A 68 -2.08 -11.85 -3.45
C LEU A 68 -1.94 -12.94 -4.52
N ALA A 69 -3.06 -13.49 -5.00
CA ALA A 69 -3.06 -14.49 -6.06
C ALA A 69 -2.53 -13.92 -7.40
N ALA A 70 -2.87 -12.69 -7.74
CA ALA A 70 -2.36 -12.02 -8.94
C ALA A 70 -0.86 -11.74 -8.83
N LEU A 71 -0.40 -11.21 -7.70
CA LEU A 71 1.01 -10.97 -7.44
C LEU A 71 1.81 -12.27 -7.46
N GLY A 72 1.32 -13.33 -6.82
CA GLY A 72 1.97 -14.64 -6.85
C GLY A 72 2.18 -15.16 -8.27
N ARG A 73 1.17 -15.03 -9.14
CA ARG A 73 1.30 -15.40 -10.57
C ARG A 73 2.36 -14.56 -11.30
N LEU A 74 2.42 -13.26 -11.04
CA LEU A 74 3.42 -12.39 -11.66
C LEU A 74 4.83 -12.76 -11.18
N VAL A 75 5.01 -13.01 -9.89
CA VAL A 75 6.29 -13.46 -9.32
C VAL A 75 6.71 -14.80 -9.92
N ASP A 76 5.79 -15.76 -10.07
CA ASP A 76 6.06 -17.05 -10.72
C ASP A 76 6.53 -16.89 -12.17
N ILE A 77 5.90 -15.98 -12.92
CA ILE A 77 6.29 -15.68 -14.32
C ILE A 77 7.70 -15.08 -14.37
N ILE A 78 8.00 -14.12 -13.48
CA ILE A 78 9.32 -13.47 -13.43
C ILE A 78 10.39 -14.48 -13.02
N ASN A 79 10.11 -15.33 -12.04
CA ASN A 79 11.06 -16.37 -11.58
C ASN A 79 11.42 -17.37 -12.70
N ARG A 80 10.48 -17.69 -13.61
CA ARG A 80 10.75 -18.54 -14.78
C ARG A 80 11.72 -17.92 -15.79
N LEU A 81 11.92 -16.60 -15.72
CA LEU A 81 12.90 -15.92 -16.56
C LEU A 81 14.33 -16.03 -16.03
N GLU A 82 14.50 -16.61 -14.84
CA GLU A 82 15.80 -16.85 -14.16
C GLU A 82 16.69 -15.59 -14.09
N LEU A 83 16.05 -14.42 -13.96
CA LEU A 83 16.76 -13.14 -13.84
C LEU A 83 17.39 -13.00 -12.46
N PRO A 84 18.70 -12.69 -12.34
CA PRO A 84 19.38 -12.52 -11.06
C PRO A 84 19.11 -11.14 -10.44
N VAL A 85 17.83 -10.78 -10.29
CA VAL A 85 17.40 -9.49 -9.74
C VAL A 85 16.36 -9.68 -8.66
N PRO A 86 16.37 -8.86 -7.60
CA PRO A 86 15.33 -8.92 -6.59
C PRO A 86 13.98 -8.48 -7.17
N ILE A 87 12.92 -9.18 -6.77
CA ILE A 87 11.55 -8.80 -7.08
C ILE A 87 10.97 -8.08 -5.88
N PHE A 88 10.45 -6.89 -6.10
CA PHE A 88 9.72 -6.14 -5.08
C PHE A 88 8.38 -5.62 -5.62
N HIS A 89 7.47 -5.33 -4.70
CA HIS A 89 6.16 -4.77 -5.01
C HIS A 89 5.96 -3.47 -4.22
N ASN A 90 5.31 -2.49 -4.85
CA ASN A 90 4.87 -1.27 -4.19
C ASN A 90 3.36 -1.29 -3.95
N CYS A 91 2.98 -1.05 -2.71
CA CYS A 91 1.59 -0.90 -2.32
C CYS A 91 1.26 0.58 -2.19
N ALA A 92 0.21 1.03 -2.86
CA ALA A 92 -0.39 2.33 -2.56
C ALA A 92 -1.04 2.24 -1.18
N TYR A 93 -0.26 2.46 -0.12
CA TYR A 93 -0.74 2.40 1.25
C TYR A 93 -1.66 3.58 1.53
N GLN A 94 -2.93 3.27 1.63
CA GLN A 94 -3.95 4.17 2.16
C GLN A 94 -4.70 3.44 3.26
N ASN A 95 -5.28 4.16 4.22
CA ASN A 95 -5.97 3.58 5.38
C ASN A 95 -7.13 2.63 5.04
N TYR A 96 -7.53 2.60 3.78
CA TYR A 96 -8.62 1.80 3.23
C TYR A 96 -8.17 0.78 2.18
N THR A 97 -6.87 0.54 2.02
CA THR A 97 -6.39 -0.50 1.11
C THR A 97 -6.43 -1.85 1.83
N PRO A 98 -7.13 -2.85 1.30
CA PRO A 98 -7.23 -4.18 1.92
C PRO A 98 -5.99 -5.03 1.64
N VAL A 99 -4.80 -4.44 1.75
CA VAL A 99 -3.53 -5.11 1.46
C VAL A 99 -2.59 -4.96 2.64
N SER A 100 -1.89 -6.03 2.95
CA SER A 100 -0.90 -6.10 4.01
C SER A 100 0.48 -6.36 3.44
N VAL A 101 1.40 -5.44 3.69
CA VAL A 101 2.82 -5.62 3.36
C VAL A 101 3.36 -6.97 3.86
N GLN A 102 2.96 -7.38 5.06
CA GLN A 102 3.39 -8.66 5.62
C GLN A 102 2.88 -9.85 4.80
N ARG A 103 1.61 -9.83 4.36
CA ARG A 103 1.05 -10.90 3.53
C ARG A 103 1.65 -10.93 2.13
N ASP A 104 1.94 -9.75 1.56
CA ASP A 104 2.63 -9.68 0.27
C ASP A 104 4.02 -10.34 0.37
N GLU A 105 4.75 -10.11 1.47
CA GLU A 105 6.06 -10.72 1.70
C GLU A 105 6.02 -12.24 1.99
N GLU A 106 4.84 -12.81 2.23
CA GLU A 106 4.65 -14.27 2.32
C GLU A 106 4.60 -14.92 0.93
N ILE A 107 4.47 -14.15 -0.16
CA ILE A 107 4.49 -14.67 -1.54
C ILE A 107 5.90 -15.23 -1.84
N PRO A 108 6.02 -16.53 -2.18
CA PRO A 108 7.31 -17.13 -2.49
C PRO A 108 8.01 -16.44 -3.67
N GLY A 109 9.24 -15.99 -3.45
CA GLY A 109 10.03 -15.30 -4.48
C GLY A 109 9.86 -13.78 -4.51
N LEU A 110 8.89 -13.21 -3.82
CA LEU A 110 8.83 -11.77 -3.56
C LEU A 110 9.81 -11.44 -2.43
N MET A 111 10.79 -10.59 -2.71
CA MET A 111 11.81 -10.26 -1.73
C MET A 111 11.30 -9.25 -0.70
N VAL A 112 10.66 -8.19 -1.16
CA VAL A 112 10.18 -7.07 -0.35
C VAL A 112 8.86 -6.53 -0.90
N ALA A 113 7.92 -6.26 -0.01
CA ALA A 113 6.78 -5.41 -0.29
C ALA A 113 6.99 -4.06 0.41
N GLY A 114 6.88 -2.98 -0.34
CA GLY A 114 7.01 -1.62 0.15
C GLY A 114 5.71 -0.85 0.03
N ILE A 115 5.71 0.35 0.56
CA ILE A 115 4.59 1.30 0.43
C ILE A 115 5.08 2.58 -0.22
N ASP A 116 4.23 3.20 -1.01
CA ASP A 116 4.54 4.49 -1.60
C ASP A 116 4.42 5.62 -0.58
N ALA A 117 5.33 6.58 -0.64
CA ALA A 117 5.35 7.73 0.25
C ALA A 117 5.59 9.01 -0.55
N TYR A 118 4.59 9.86 -0.57
CA TYR A 118 4.65 11.19 -1.19
C TYR A 118 4.50 12.22 -0.09
N PRO A 119 5.61 12.70 0.51
CA PRO A 119 5.55 13.72 1.56
C PRO A 119 4.89 15.00 1.06
N GLU A 120 4.06 15.60 1.90
CA GLU A 120 3.47 16.91 1.64
C GLU A 120 3.91 17.90 2.73
N PRO A 121 3.92 19.22 2.45
CA PRO A 121 4.24 20.21 3.45
C PRO A 121 3.32 20.07 4.67
N GLY A 122 3.91 19.99 5.86
CA GLY A 122 3.16 19.86 7.12
C GLY A 122 2.69 18.46 7.50
N ASP A 123 2.86 17.45 6.65
CA ASP A 123 2.30 16.10 6.85
C ASP A 123 3.28 15.10 7.50
N ALA A 124 4.14 15.57 8.37
CA ALA A 124 5.11 14.72 9.07
C ALA A 124 4.46 13.63 9.92
N ALA A 125 3.24 13.84 10.43
CA ALA A 125 2.53 12.87 11.25
C ALA A 125 2.11 11.63 10.43
N MET A 126 1.54 11.84 9.23
CA MET A 126 1.13 10.76 8.33
C MET A 126 2.35 10.02 7.78
N LEU A 127 3.39 10.74 7.37
CA LEU A 127 4.64 10.11 6.92
C LEU A 127 5.23 9.21 8.01
N LYS A 128 5.25 9.68 9.27
CA LYS A 128 5.70 8.90 10.43
C LYS A 128 4.87 7.64 10.64
N GLU A 129 3.56 7.73 10.56
CA GLU A 129 2.66 6.59 10.71
C GLU A 129 2.95 5.52 9.64
N ARG A 130 3.02 5.93 8.38
CA ARG A 130 3.32 5.05 7.24
C ARG A 130 4.66 4.34 7.39
N ILE A 131 5.71 5.10 7.67
CA ILE A 131 7.07 4.53 7.79
C ILE A 131 7.17 3.61 9.02
N ARG A 132 6.54 3.96 10.14
CA ARG A 132 6.53 3.08 11.32
C ARG A 132 5.72 1.80 11.11
N TYR A 133 4.62 1.88 10.37
CA TYR A 133 3.90 0.69 9.94
C TYR A 133 4.78 -0.22 9.10
N LEU A 134 5.43 0.34 8.08
CA LEU A 134 6.36 -0.39 7.22
C LEU A 134 7.51 -1.00 8.04
N ALA A 135 8.13 -0.23 8.92
CA ALA A 135 9.23 -0.68 9.79
C ALA A 135 8.84 -1.77 10.80
N GLY A 136 7.55 -1.90 11.11
CA GLY A 136 7.02 -2.96 11.98
C GLY A 136 6.48 -4.17 11.24
N SER A 137 6.26 -4.07 9.93
CA SER A 137 5.57 -5.09 9.12
C SER A 137 6.47 -5.74 8.08
N SER A 138 7.48 -5.04 7.56
CA SER A 138 8.36 -5.53 6.51
C SER A 138 9.69 -6.05 7.07
N ARG A 139 10.23 -7.08 6.43
CA ARG A 139 11.58 -7.59 6.68
C ARG A 139 12.67 -6.58 6.33
N PHE A 140 12.42 -5.77 5.31
CA PHE A 140 13.30 -4.68 4.90
C PHE A 140 12.45 -3.44 4.59
N PRO A 141 12.29 -2.49 5.52
CA PRO A 141 11.49 -1.29 5.34
C PRO A 141 11.96 -0.46 4.13
N PHE A 142 11.29 -0.65 3.00
CA PHE A 142 11.63 -0.09 1.71
C PHE A 142 10.45 0.71 1.14
N VAL A 143 10.72 1.90 0.65
CA VAL A 143 9.74 2.73 -0.06
C VAL A 143 10.09 2.72 -1.54
N PRO A 144 9.35 1.97 -2.38
CA PRO A 144 9.59 1.85 -3.81
C PRO A 144 9.33 3.12 -4.60
N GLU A 145 8.43 3.97 -4.10
CA GLU A 145 8.13 5.28 -4.66
C GLU A 145 8.14 6.33 -3.55
N PHE A 146 9.30 6.94 -3.32
CA PHE A 146 9.41 8.09 -2.45
C PHE A 146 9.40 9.36 -3.31
N GLY A 147 8.37 10.20 -3.12
CA GLY A 147 8.16 11.37 -3.95
C GLY A 147 9.33 12.35 -3.91
N SER A 148 9.79 12.76 -5.08
CA SER A 148 10.67 13.90 -5.34
C SER A 148 10.12 14.68 -6.52
N GLY A 149 9.94 15.98 -6.36
CA GLY A 149 9.13 16.76 -7.28
C GLY A 149 7.63 16.53 -7.12
N SER A 150 6.85 17.00 -8.06
CA SER A 150 5.38 16.93 -8.00
C SER A 150 4.73 16.96 -9.39
N TRP A 151 3.45 16.56 -9.46
CA TRP A 151 2.61 16.84 -10.62
C TRP A 151 2.52 18.34 -10.87
N PHE A 152 2.50 18.75 -12.14
CA PHE A 152 2.51 20.17 -12.55
C PHE A 152 1.28 20.97 -12.09
N ASP A 153 0.18 20.31 -11.76
CA ASP A 153 -1.07 20.91 -11.29
C ASP A 153 -1.14 21.10 -9.77
N ARG A 154 -0.11 20.70 -9.04
CA ARG A 154 -0.01 21.00 -7.61
C ARG A 154 0.50 22.41 -7.39
N GLU A 155 -0.18 23.15 -6.51
CA GLU A 155 0.12 24.55 -6.22
C GLU A 155 1.46 24.76 -5.49
N VAL A 156 1.92 23.74 -4.75
CA VAL A 156 3.12 23.86 -3.91
C VAL A 156 4.09 22.73 -4.22
N LEU A 157 5.29 23.10 -4.64
CA LEU A 157 6.45 22.23 -4.70
C LEU A 157 7.16 22.24 -3.35
N LEU A 158 7.62 21.06 -2.90
CA LEU A 158 8.52 20.98 -1.76
C LEU A 158 9.84 21.67 -2.10
N THR A 159 10.36 22.43 -1.16
CA THR A 159 11.74 22.94 -1.24
C THR A 159 12.73 21.78 -1.07
N ALA A 160 13.97 21.97 -1.48
CA ALA A 160 15.02 20.96 -1.27
C ALA A 160 15.21 20.62 0.22
N GLU A 161 15.00 21.58 1.11
CA GLU A 161 15.07 21.38 2.56
C GLU A 161 13.92 20.53 3.09
N GLU A 162 12.70 20.74 2.59
CA GLU A 162 11.53 19.94 2.95
C GLU A 162 11.64 18.51 2.44
N GLU A 163 12.12 18.30 1.21
CA GLU A 163 12.40 16.95 0.69
C GLU A 163 13.47 16.24 1.53
N ARG A 164 14.56 16.94 1.86
CA ARG A 164 15.59 16.42 2.76
C ARG A 164 15.03 16.05 4.12
N PHE A 165 14.23 16.92 4.71
CA PHE A 165 13.58 16.68 5.99
C PHE A 165 12.69 15.42 5.92
N GLY A 166 11.81 15.31 4.93
CA GLY A 166 10.91 14.17 4.77
C GLY A 166 11.66 12.85 4.68
N TYR A 167 12.75 12.83 3.93
CA TYR A 167 13.58 11.64 3.80
C TYR A 167 14.31 11.28 5.10
N LEU A 168 15.04 12.21 5.71
CA LEU A 168 15.78 11.98 6.97
C LEU A 168 14.83 11.59 8.10
N TYR A 169 13.66 12.23 8.15
CA TYR A 169 12.63 11.89 9.10
C TYR A 169 12.12 10.46 8.92
N SER A 170 12.01 10.00 7.67
CA SER A 170 11.66 8.62 7.35
C SER A 170 12.74 7.63 7.82
N VAL A 171 14.01 7.94 7.57
CA VAL A 171 15.14 7.14 8.09
C VAL A 171 15.10 7.05 9.60
N MET A 172 14.91 8.15 10.30
CA MET A 172 14.77 8.18 11.78
C MET A 172 13.58 7.34 12.27
N ASN A 173 12.54 7.16 11.45
CA ASN A 173 11.38 6.34 11.77
C ASN A 173 11.51 4.88 11.31
N GLY A 174 12.63 4.49 10.71
CA GLY A 174 12.98 3.10 10.44
C GLY A 174 13.06 2.70 8.97
N LEU A 175 12.99 3.67 8.05
CA LEU A 175 13.22 3.41 6.62
C LEU A 175 14.67 2.95 6.40
N LYS A 176 14.84 1.89 5.59
CA LYS A 176 16.15 1.32 5.28
C LYS A 176 16.55 1.47 3.81
N GLY A 177 15.59 1.51 2.93
CA GLY A 177 15.82 1.66 1.51
C GLY A 177 14.73 2.49 0.84
N VAL A 178 15.11 3.11 -0.28
CA VAL A 178 14.21 4.00 -1.02
C VAL A 178 14.54 3.97 -2.50
N ASN A 179 13.51 4.09 -3.32
CA ASN A 179 13.62 4.47 -4.71
C ASN A 179 12.90 5.81 -4.90
N PHE A 180 13.60 6.82 -5.42
CA PHE A 180 13.01 8.14 -5.58
C PHE A 180 12.18 8.23 -6.86
N TYR A 181 10.97 8.70 -6.72
CA TYR A 181 10.03 8.94 -7.80
C TYR A 181 9.70 10.44 -7.86
N MET A 182 10.48 11.30 -8.66
CA MET A 182 11.61 10.92 -9.52
C MET A 182 12.79 11.86 -9.34
N LEU A 183 13.97 11.41 -9.74
CA LEU A 183 15.15 12.29 -9.76
C LEU A 183 15.33 13.05 -11.08
N ALA A 184 14.63 12.65 -12.13
CA ALA A 184 14.58 13.35 -13.41
C ALA A 184 13.15 13.66 -13.81
N GLU A 185 12.89 14.86 -14.25
CA GLU A 185 11.58 15.31 -14.72
C GLU A 185 11.11 14.52 -15.94
N ARG A 186 9.82 14.38 -16.06
CA ARG A 186 9.14 13.90 -17.26
C ARG A 186 7.92 14.77 -17.52
N ASP A 187 7.19 14.47 -18.59
CA ASP A 187 5.92 15.12 -18.89
C ASP A 187 5.01 15.11 -17.65
N ARG A 188 4.49 16.28 -17.31
CA ARG A 188 3.60 16.54 -16.15
C ARG A 188 4.19 16.30 -14.75
N TRP A 189 5.49 16.00 -14.63
CA TRP A 189 6.15 15.86 -13.34
C TRP A 189 7.36 16.78 -13.28
N THR A 190 7.36 17.74 -12.35
CA THR A 190 8.33 18.84 -12.26
C THR A 190 8.93 18.96 -10.86
N GLY A 191 9.98 19.79 -10.73
CA GLY A 191 10.62 20.04 -9.43
C GLY A 191 11.70 19.02 -9.06
N CYS A 192 12.07 18.13 -9.97
CA CYS A 192 13.13 17.16 -9.74
C CYS A 192 14.52 17.78 -9.83
N PRO A 193 15.57 17.11 -9.28
CA PRO A 193 16.95 17.57 -9.38
C PRO A 193 17.49 17.69 -10.81
N VAL A 194 16.98 16.89 -11.73
CA VAL A 194 17.31 16.95 -13.16
C VAL A 194 16.06 17.27 -13.97
N THR A 195 16.14 18.30 -14.82
CA THR A 195 15.04 18.67 -15.70
C THR A 195 14.88 17.66 -16.85
N ASN A 196 13.73 17.69 -17.55
CA ASN A 196 13.46 16.79 -18.69
C ASN A 196 14.42 16.94 -19.87
N ASP A 197 15.08 18.10 -20.01
CA ASP A 197 16.13 18.38 -21.02
C ASP A 197 17.56 18.13 -20.47
N GLY A 198 17.69 17.54 -19.29
CA GLY A 198 18.97 17.13 -18.70
C GLY A 198 19.73 18.22 -17.94
N ARG A 199 19.15 19.41 -17.74
CA ARG A 199 19.76 20.45 -16.93
C ARG A 199 19.63 20.14 -15.43
N ILE A 200 20.65 20.56 -14.69
CA ILE A 200 20.68 20.43 -13.23
C ILE A 200 19.90 21.56 -12.58
N ARG A 201 18.93 21.20 -11.73
CA ARG A 201 18.26 22.11 -10.82
C ARG A 201 19.04 22.18 -9.51
N LYS A 202 19.95 23.12 -9.44
CA LYS A 202 21.06 23.16 -8.49
C LYS A 202 20.68 22.88 -7.03
N PRO A 203 19.69 23.54 -6.39
CA PRO A 203 19.37 23.29 -4.98
C PRO A 203 19.00 21.84 -4.68
N TYR A 204 18.18 21.25 -5.52
CA TYR A 204 17.75 19.84 -5.36
C TYR A 204 18.87 18.87 -5.67
N TYR A 205 19.62 19.11 -6.73
CA TYR A 205 20.72 18.24 -7.14
C TYR A 205 21.81 18.18 -6.08
N GLU A 206 22.22 19.31 -5.52
CA GLU A 206 23.21 19.39 -4.45
C GLU A 206 22.69 18.67 -3.20
N MET A 207 21.46 18.92 -2.81
CA MET A 207 20.81 18.24 -1.68
C MET A 207 20.81 16.72 -1.85
N PHE A 208 20.33 16.21 -3.01
CA PHE A 208 20.29 14.76 -3.25
C PHE A 208 21.68 14.15 -3.35
N SER A 209 22.65 14.85 -3.94
CA SER A 209 24.04 14.38 -4.02
C SER A 209 24.65 14.20 -2.64
N ASP A 210 24.44 15.17 -1.74
CA ASP A 210 24.95 15.11 -0.37
C ASP A 210 24.21 14.04 0.45
N LEU A 211 22.89 13.94 0.27
CA LEU A 211 22.07 12.94 0.91
C LEU A 211 22.52 11.52 0.53
N LEU A 212 22.63 11.22 -0.76
CA LEU A 212 23.03 9.90 -1.25
C LEU A 212 24.46 9.53 -0.81
N ARG A 213 25.36 10.51 -0.77
CA ARG A 213 26.72 10.31 -0.24
C ARG A 213 26.68 9.95 1.24
N MET A 214 25.94 10.71 2.04
CA MET A 214 25.78 10.45 3.47
C MET A 214 25.20 9.04 3.72
N LEU A 215 24.16 8.65 2.96
CA LEU A 215 23.54 7.32 3.08
C LEU A 215 24.51 6.19 2.79
N LYS A 216 25.34 6.37 1.74
CA LYS A 216 26.37 5.42 1.35
C LYS A 216 27.48 5.33 2.41
N ASP A 217 27.95 6.46 2.88
CA ASP A 217 29.09 6.53 3.82
C ASP A 217 28.74 5.97 5.21
N HIS A 218 27.47 6.09 5.61
CA HIS A 218 27.01 5.62 6.92
C HIS A 218 26.27 4.28 6.89
N GLU A 219 26.08 3.68 5.73
CA GLU A 219 25.40 2.36 5.58
C GLU A 219 24.12 2.25 6.42
N ILE A 220 23.25 3.24 6.33
CA ILE A 220 22.04 3.39 7.20
C ILE A 220 21.11 2.17 7.18
N TYR A 221 21.16 1.35 6.15
CA TYR A 221 20.39 0.11 6.03
C TYR A 221 20.75 -0.92 7.12
N HIS A 222 21.91 -0.81 7.74
CA HIS A 222 22.32 -1.61 8.89
C HIS A 222 21.75 -1.10 10.23
N PHE A 223 21.25 0.13 10.29
CA PHE A 223 20.74 0.67 11.53
C PHE A 223 19.39 0.04 11.91
N ASN A 224 19.30 -0.42 13.13
CA ASN A 224 18.06 -0.97 13.68
C ASN A 224 17.51 -0.03 14.74
N ARG A 225 16.20 0.23 14.65
CA ARG A 225 15.49 0.91 15.73
C ARG A 225 15.32 -0.02 16.92
N SER A 226 15.43 0.55 18.12
CA SER A 226 15.07 -0.14 19.36
C SER A 226 13.77 0.49 19.92
N PRO A 227 12.58 0.03 19.47
CA PRO A 227 11.31 0.57 19.92
C PRO A 227 11.05 0.17 21.37
N ARG A 228 10.60 1.12 22.20
CA ARG A 228 10.18 0.86 23.60
C ARG A 228 8.72 0.43 23.70
N VAL A 229 7.93 0.71 22.68
CA VAL A 229 6.50 0.41 22.62
C VAL A 229 6.21 -0.22 21.26
N LEU A 230 5.50 -1.36 21.27
CA LEU A 230 4.95 -2.01 20.11
C LEU A 230 3.44 -1.77 20.07
N ILE A 231 2.95 -1.29 18.92
CA ILE A 231 1.54 -1.12 18.65
C ILE A 231 1.11 -2.23 17.71
N LEU A 232 0.21 -3.08 18.16
CA LEU A 232 -0.37 -4.12 17.31
C LEU A 232 -1.51 -3.52 16.48
N LYS A 233 -1.42 -3.68 15.16
CA LYS A 233 -2.48 -3.27 14.25
C LYS A 233 -3.44 -4.44 14.04
N ASN A 234 -4.73 -4.22 14.31
CA ASN A 234 -5.75 -5.21 14.02
C ASN A 234 -6.18 -5.11 12.55
N TYR A 235 -6.02 -6.19 11.81
CA TYR A 235 -6.39 -6.26 10.39
C TYR A 235 -7.88 -6.07 10.14
N ASP A 236 -8.74 -6.61 10.98
CA ASP A 236 -10.18 -6.50 10.80
C ASP A 236 -10.66 -5.06 10.95
N MET A 237 -10.02 -4.27 11.81
CA MET A 237 -10.28 -2.83 11.88
C MET A 237 -9.85 -2.10 10.61
N GLY A 238 -8.75 -2.51 9.97
CA GLY A 238 -8.32 -2.01 8.68
C GLY A 238 -9.31 -2.39 7.57
N ARG A 239 -9.78 -3.63 7.57
CA ARG A 239 -10.81 -4.13 6.63
C ARG A 239 -12.14 -3.41 6.83
N LEU A 240 -12.55 -3.13 8.07
CA LEU A 240 -13.75 -2.37 8.36
C LEU A 240 -13.68 -0.94 7.81
N LYS A 241 -12.53 -0.28 7.93
CA LYS A 241 -12.31 1.04 7.29
C LYS A 241 -12.34 0.92 5.76
N ALA A 242 -11.75 -0.13 5.20
CA ALA A 242 -11.78 -0.41 3.76
C ALA A 242 -13.21 -0.66 3.25
N LEU A 243 -14.09 -1.26 4.04
CA LEU A 243 -15.50 -1.46 3.69
C LEU A 243 -16.18 -0.17 3.26
N HIS A 244 -15.99 0.90 4.01
CA HIS A 244 -16.62 2.18 3.73
C HIS A 244 -16.19 2.75 2.37
N SER A 245 -14.91 2.65 2.02
CA SER A 245 -14.38 3.16 0.74
C SER A 245 -14.59 2.20 -0.43
N VAL A 246 -14.72 0.90 -0.14
CA VAL A 246 -14.81 -0.17 -1.13
C VAL A 246 -16.26 -0.41 -1.58
N MET A 247 -17.25 -0.15 -0.74
CA MET A 247 -18.66 -0.39 -1.04
C MET A 247 -19.46 0.85 -1.37
N ASP A 248 -18.98 2.03 -1.02
CA ASP A 248 -19.63 3.27 -1.40
C ASP A 248 -19.30 3.62 -2.86
N CYS A 249 -20.00 2.97 -3.79
CA CYS A 249 -19.88 3.21 -5.22
C CYS A 249 -20.21 4.65 -5.63
N ASN A 250 -20.85 5.44 -4.76
CA ASN A 250 -21.23 6.81 -5.03
C ASN A 250 -20.15 7.83 -4.63
N THR A 251 -19.20 7.45 -3.77
CA THR A 251 -18.09 8.32 -3.36
C THR A 251 -16.80 8.07 -4.13
N PHE A 252 -16.80 7.23 -5.16
CA PHE A 252 -15.71 7.17 -6.13
C PHE A 252 -15.72 8.43 -7.02
N SER A 253 -15.72 9.59 -6.40
CA SER A 253 -15.29 10.80 -7.06
C SER A 253 -13.78 10.73 -7.22
N SER A 254 -13.28 11.23 -8.33
CA SER A 254 -11.84 11.36 -8.64
C SER A 254 -11.02 12.04 -7.52
N ASN A 255 -11.67 12.60 -6.52
CA ASN A 255 -11.10 13.25 -5.35
C ASN A 255 -10.60 12.27 -4.26
N CYS A 256 -11.03 11.00 -4.24
CA CYS A 256 -10.53 10.04 -3.27
C CYS A 256 -9.06 9.66 -3.46
N PHE A 257 -8.51 9.88 -4.65
CA PHE A 257 -7.07 9.70 -4.91
C PHE A 257 -6.24 10.95 -4.60
N ILE A 258 -6.87 12.12 -4.44
CA ILE A 258 -6.21 13.43 -4.35
C ILE A 258 -6.38 14.07 -2.97
N LYS A 259 -7.44 13.76 -2.25
CA LYS A 259 -7.65 14.23 -0.87
C LYS A 259 -7.86 13.02 0.02
N GLY A 260 -6.92 12.81 0.96
CA GLY A 260 -7.21 11.98 2.10
C GLY A 260 -8.46 12.52 2.83
N PRO A 261 -9.18 11.67 3.59
CA PRO A 261 -10.27 12.15 4.41
C PRO A 261 -9.73 13.21 5.39
N ASP A 262 -10.47 14.30 5.51
CA ASP A 262 -10.24 15.35 6.51
C ASP A 262 -10.20 14.76 7.93
#